data_b92169e1bb86536073bfecc13cf06308
#
_entry.id   b92169e1bb86536073bfecc13cf06308
#
_cell.length_a   1.000
_cell.length_b   1.000
_cell.length_c   1.000
_cell.angle_alpha   90.00
_cell.angle_beta   90.00
_cell.angle_gamma   90.00
#
_symmetry.space_group_name_H-M   'P 1'
#
loop_
_entity.id
_entity.type
_entity.pdbx_description
1 polymer ?
#
loop_
_entity_poly.entity_id
_entity_poly.type
_entity_poly.pdbx_seq_one_letter_code
_entity_poly.pdbx_strand_id
1 'polypeptide(L)'
;ITTEEEANKFFKPSLNDRNDPFLRPDMHKAVKRLNKALKKNEKIMVYGDYDVDGTTAVSLVYKFLRPYTTLLDYYIPDRYDEGYGISYKGIDYAADTDVKLIISLDCGIKAIEKIEYAKKKGIDFIICDHHMPDDTLPDAVAVLDAKRVDSNYPYEHLSGCGVGFKFMQAFAKSNNFPFADLEK
;
A
#
# COMPACT_ATOMS: atom_id res chain seq x y z
N ILE A 1 -17.87 11.09 -20.40
CA ILE A 1 -19.22 10.58 -20.06
C ILE A 1 -20.04 10.71 -21.31
N THR A 2 -20.33 9.59 -21.92
CA THR A 2 -21.03 9.52 -23.22
C THR A 2 -22.33 8.72 -23.14
N THR A 3 -22.54 7.99 -22.04
CA THR A 3 -23.75 7.20 -21.81
C THR A 3 -24.48 7.63 -20.53
N GLU A 4 -25.78 7.35 -20.45
CA GLU A 4 -26.60 7.58 -19.25
C GLU A 4 -26.08 6.74 -18.05
N GLU A 5 -25.58 5.53 -18.29
CA GLU A 5 -25.02 4.67 -17.25
C GLU A 5 -23.74 5.28 -16.66
N GLU A 6 -22.82 5.80 -17.49
CA GLU A 6 -21.63 6.52 -17.05
C GLU A 6 -21.99 7.78 -16.26
N ALA A 7 -22.99 8.53 -16.72
CA ALA A 7 -23.48 9.70 -16.01
C ALA A 7 -24.05 9.34 -14.64
N ASN A 8 -24.85 8.28 -14.55
CA ASN A 8 -25.40 7.81 -13.29
C ASN A 8 -24.31 7.36 -12.31
N LYS A 9 -23.29 6.60 -12.76
CA LYS A 9 -22.15 6.21 -11.93
C LYS A 9 -21.34 7.41 -11.43
N PHE A 10 -21.20 8.44 -12.27
CA PHE A 10 -20.46 9.66 -11.90
C PHE A 10 -21.22 10.52 -10.88
N PHE A 11 -22.51 10.79 -11.11
CA PHE A 11 -23.30 11.68 -10.26
C PHE A 11 -23.91 11.00 -9.03
N LYS A 12 -24.06 9.67 -9.05
CA LYS A 12 -24.64 8.87 -7.96
C LYS A 12 -23.77 7.64 -7.67
N PRO A 13 -22.49 7.84 -7.28
CA PRO A 13 -21.59 6.72 -7.05
C PRO A 13 -22.10 5.81 -5.92
N SER A 14 -22.01 4.52 -6.12
CA SER A 14 -22.34 3.49 -5.13
C SER A 14 -21.08 2.75 -4.68
N LEU A 15 -21.07 2.32 -3.42
CA LEU A 15 -19.99 1.44 -2.92
C LEU A 15 -19.92 0.12 -3.70
N ASN A 16 -21.01 -0.27 -4.37
CA ASN A 16 -21.04 -1.47 -5.23
C ASN A 16 -20.35 -1.26 -6.58
N ASP A 17 -20.10 0.00 -6.99
CA ASP A 17 -19.42 0.32 -8.25
C ASP A 17 -17.88 0.17 -8.15
N ARG A 18 -17.36 -0.22 -6.98
CA ARG A 18 -15.94 -0.42 -6.76
C ARG A 18 -15.43 -1.65 -7.51
N ASN A 19 -14.38 -1.46 -8.28
CA ASN A 19 -13.69 -2.55 -8.96
C ASN A 19 -13.12 -3.57 -7.96
N ASP A 20 -13.09 -4.85 -8.35
CA ASP A 20 -12.47 -5.90 -7.53
C ASP A 20 -10.98 -5.59 -7.30
N PRO A 21 -10.49 -5.52 -6.05
CA PRO A 21 -9.10 -5.24 -5.76
C PRO A 21 -8.14 -6.30 -6.32
N PHE A 22 -8.59 -7.54 -6.52
CA PHE A 22 -7.77 -8.62 -7.05
C PHE A 22 -7.47 -8.54 -8.55
N LEU A 23 -8.08 -7.60 -9.27
CA LEU A 23 -7.71 -7.28 -10.65
C LEU A 23 -6.35 -6.55 -10.74
N ARG A 24 -5.81 -6.05 -9.61
CA ARG A 24 -4.47 -5.44 -9.58
C ARG A 24 -3.38 -6.49 -9.63
N PRO A 25 -2.31 -6.26 -10.42
CA PRO A 25 -1.10 -7.07 -10.34
C PRO A 25 -0.60 -7.19 -8.90
N ASP A 26 -0.02 -8.32 -8.56
CA ASP A 26 0.59 -8.63 -7.25
C ASP A 26 -0.34 -8.58 -6.03
N MET A 27 -1.63 -8.25 -6.15
CA MET A 27 -2.54 -8.16 -5.00
C MET A 27 -2.59 -9.48 -4.18
N HIS A 28 -2.61 -10.63 -4.85
CA HIS A 28 -2.56 -11.93 -4.17
C HIS A 28 -1.24 -12.14 -3.41
N LYS A 29 -0.11 -11.69 -3.96
CA LYS A 29 1.19 -11.77 -3.29
C LYS A 29 1.22 -10.87 -2.06
N ALA A 30 0.70 -9.64 -2.17
CA ALA A 30 0.61 -8.68 -1.07
C ALA A 30 -0.22 -9.25 0.09
N VAL A 31 -1.43 -9.73 -0.18
CA VAL A 31 -2.31 -10.35 0.84
C VAL A 31 -1.65 -11.57 1.48
N LYS A 32 -1.03 -12.45 0.68
CA LYS A 32 -0.30 -13.63 1.20
C LYS A 32 0.86 -13.23 2.11
N ARG A 33 1.63 -12.18 1.74
CA ARG A 33 2.75 -11.69 2.55
C ARG A 33 2.28 -11.09 3.88
N LEU A 34 1.22 -10.28 3.85
CA LEU A 34 0.63 -9.71 5.06
C LEU A 34 0.09 -10.80 6.00
N ASN A 35 -0.65 -11.77 5.47
CA ASN A 35 -1.12 -12.92 6.24
C ASN A 35 0.03 -13.71 6.88
N LYS A 36 1.15 -13.89 6.16
CA LYS A 36 2.35 -14.54 6.69
C LYS A 36 2.92 -13.74 7.86
N ALA A 37 3.01 -12.41 7.74
CA ALA A 37 3.54 -11.54 8.79
C ALA A 37 2.70 -11.67 10.08
N LEU A 38 1.37 -11.56 9.96
CA LEU A 38 0.46 -11.70 11.10
C LEU A 38 0.55 -13.09 11.75
N LYS A 39 0.55 -14.15 10.95
CA LYS A 39 0.65 -15.53 11.46
C LYS A 39 1.96 -15.81 12.20
N LYS A 40 3.04 -15.16 11.78
CA LYS A 40 4.38 -15.33 12.38
C LYS A 40 4.70 -14.33 13.47
N ASN A 41 3.77 -13.42 13.80
CA ASN A 41 3.99 -12.29 14.70
C ASN A 41 5.23 -11.46 14.27
N GLU A 42 5.39 -11.22 12.98
CA GLU A 42 6.43 -10.34 12.46
C GLU A 42 6.03 -8.87 12.71
N LYS A 43 6.98 -8.02 13.11
CA LYS A 43 6.71 -6.58 13.23
C LYS A 43 6.52 -5.96 11.85
N ILE A 44 5.44 -5.20 11.70
CA ILE A 44 5.02 -4.52 10.48
C ILE A 44 5.18 -3.02 10.67
N MET A 45 5.70 -2.31 9.67
CA MET A 45 5.74 -0.86 9.63
C MET A 45 4.91 -0.34 8.46
N VAL A 46 4.00 0.58 8.74
CA VAL A 46 3.26 1.33 7.73
C VAL A 46 4.04 2.62 7.45
N TYR A 47 4.58 2.72 6.24
CA TYR A 47 5.42 3.82 5.81
C TYR A 47 4.66 4.68 4.80
N GLY A 48 4.65 5.99 4.93
CA GLY A 48 4.01 6.87 3.95
C GLY A 48 4.80 8.12 3.67
N ASP A 49 4.45 8.82 2.60
CA ASP A 49 5.00 10.14 2.37
C ASP A 49 4.42 11.16 3.35
N TYR A 50 5.04 12.34 3.43
CA TYR A 50 4.71 13.38 4.41
C TYR A 50 3.55 14.30 3.99
N ASP A 51 3.03 14.14 2.77
CA ASP A 51 1.91 14.96 2.29
C ASP A 51 0.54 14.45 2.75
N VAL A 52 -0.53 15.08 2.29
CA VAL A 52 -1.91 14.73 2.70
C VAL A 52 -2.30 13.33 2.25
N ASP A 53 -1.92 12.90 1.05
CA ASP A 53 -2.25 11.58 0.53
C ASP A 53 -1.50 10.48 1.30
N GLY A 54 -0.18 10.64 1.47
CA GLY A 54 0.65 9.72 2.24
C GLY A 54 0.24 9.59 3.70
N THR A 55 0.04 10.71 4.40
CA THR A 55 -0.36 10.68 5.83
C THR A 55 -1.75 10.13 6.04
N THR A 56 -2.69 10.40 5.13
CA THR A 56 -4.04 9.82 5.17
C THR A 56 -4.00 8.31 4.91
N ALA A 57 -3.20 7.88 3.93
CA ALA A 57 -2.99 6.48 3.61
C ALA A 57 -2.40 5.70 4.80
N VAL A 58 -1.38 6.26 5.47
CA VAL A 58 -0.81 5.67 6.69
C VAL A 58 -1.85 5.54 7.78
N SER A 59 -2.62 6.59 8.03
CA SER A 59 -3.66 6.59 9.06
C SER A 59 -4.72 5.52 8.81
N LEU A 60 -5.17 5.38 7.56
CA LEU A 60 -6.15 4.38 7.13
C LEU A 60 -5.63 2.95 7.36
N VAL A 61 -4.45 2.63 6.82
CA VAL A 61 -3.89 1.28 6.88
C VAL A 61 -3.50 0.91 8.31
N TYR A 62 -2.89 1.84 9.05
CA TYR A 62 -2.53 1.64 10.46
C TYR A 62 -3.77 1.38 11.32
N LYS A 63 -4.81 2.24 11.22
CA LYS A 63 -6.07 2.08 11.95
C LYS A 63 -6.73 0.73 11.64
N PHE A 64 -6.72 0.32 10.37
CA PHE A 64 -7.32 -0.95 9.96
C PHE A 64 -6.55 -2.16 10.50
N LEU A 65 -5.21 -2.14 10.49
CA LEU A 65 -4.38 -3.28 10.92
C LEU A 65 -4.26 -3.40 12.46
N ARG A 66 -4.41 -2.31 13.19
CA ARG A 66 -4.23 -2.27 14.65
C ARG A 66 -5.03 -3.32 15.44
N PRO A 67 -6.29 -3.68 15.08
CA PRO A 67 -7.01 -4.75 15.76
C PRO A 67 -6.43 -6.15 15.56
N TYR A 68 -5.62 -6.36 14.53
CA TYR A 68 -5.10 -7.68 14.14
C TYR A 68 -3.68 -7.95 14.63
N THR A 69 -2.94 -6.92 15.05
CA THR A 69 -1.58 -7.07 15.59
C THR A 69 -1.20 -5.91 16.50
N THR A 70 -0.47 -6.21 17.58
CA THR A 70 0.18 -5.21 18.43
C THR A 70 1.60 -4.88 17.95
N LEU A 71 2.17 -5.69 17.05
CA LEU A 71 3.50 -5.48 16.47
C LEU A 71 3.39 -4.62 15.19
N LEU A 72 2.82 -3.43 15.35
CA LEU A 72 2.55 -2.48 14.29
C LEU A 72 3.16 -1.12 14.64
N ASP A 73 3.94 -0.59 13.75
CA ASP A 73 4.57 0.71 13.84
C ASP A 73 4.24 1.55 12.60
N TYR A 74 4.54 2.84 12.62
CA TYR A 74 4.44 3.69 11.45
C TYR A 74 5.66 4.59 11.31
N TYR A 75 5.92 5.06 10.09
CA TYR A 75 7.00 5.98 9.79
C TYR A 75 6.58 6.97 8.71
N ILE A 76 6.84 8.25 8.95
CA ILE A 76 6.67 9.32 7.99
C ILE A 76 8.02 10.07 7.96
N PRO A 77 8.69 10.17 6.79
CA PRO A 77 9.99 10.78 6.70
C PRO A 77 9.92 12.30 6.99
N ASP A 78 10.98 12.83 7.58
CA ASP A 78 11.12 14.27 7.74
C ASP A 78 11.39 14.92 6.38
N ARG A 79 10.55 15.90 6.03
CA ARG A 79 10.62 16.59 4.74
C ARG A 79 11.97 17.26 4.47
N TYR A 80 12.61 17.79 5.50
CA TYR A 80 13.84 18.57 5.37
C TYR A 80 15.09 17.70 5.48
N ASP A 81 15.06 16.69 6.34
CA ASP A 81 16.21 15.81 6.60
C ASP A 81 16.30 14.61 5.65
N GLU A 82 15.15 14.08 5.20
CA GLU A 82 15.09 12.82 4.46
C GLU A 82 14.59 12.99 3.03
N GLY A 83 13.83 14.06 2.78
CA GLY A 83 13.23 14.35 1.48
C GLY A 83 11.98 13.50 1.20
N TYR A 84 11.62 13.42 -0.08
CA TYR A 84 10.43 12.74 -0.55
C TYR A 84 10.60 11.21 -0.61
N GLY A 85 9.56 10.49 -0.19
CA GLY A 85 9.43 9.04 -0.38
C GLY A 85 10.29 8.22 0.58
N ILE A 86 10.65 7.00 0.17
CA ILE A 86 11.41 6.07 1.02
C ILE A 86 12.82 6.60 1.27
N SER A 87 13.25 6.61 2.55
CA SER A 87 14.57 7.04 2.98
C SER A 87 15.44 5.88 3.51
N TYR A 88 16.76 5.99 3.41
CA TYR A 88 17.67 5.05 4.08
C TYR A 88 17.53 5.10 5.60
N LYS A 89 17.30 6.29 6.17
CA LYS A 89 17.08 6.50 7.61
C LYS A 89 15.83 5.76 8.11
N GLY A 90 14.72 5.80 7.34
CA GLY A 90 13.52 5.04 7.66
C GLY A 90 13.72 3.52 7.57
N ILE A 91 14.54 3.04 6.61
CA ILE A 91 14.90 1.62 6.51
C ILE A 91 15.82 1.21 7.68
N ASP A 92 16.77 2.03 8.07
CA ASP A 92 17.64 1.77 9.22
C ASP A 92 16.85 1.72 10.52
N TYR A 93 15.92 2.67 10.72
CA TYR A 93 14.98 2.63 11.86
C TYR A 93 14.16 1.33 11.87
N ALA A 94 13.67 0.90 10.71
CA ALA A 94 12.94 -0.37 10.61
C ALA A 94 13.81 -1.57 11.00
N ALA A 95 15.07 -1.61 10.55
CA ALA A 95 16.03 -2.66 10.89
C ALA A 95 16.34 -2.67 12.40
N ASP A 96 16.63 -1.51 12.98
CA ASP A 96 16.98 -1.35 14.40
C ASP A 96 15.81 -1.70 15.34
N THR A 97 14.58 -1.58 14.84
CA THR A 97 13.36 -1.93 15.58
C THR A 97 12.77 -3.30 15.24
N ASP A 98 13.53 -4.16 14.54
CA ASP A 98 13.18 -5.54 14.18
C ASP A 98 11.94 -5.67 13.25
N VAL A 99 11.66 -4.65 12.44
CA VAL A 99 10.62 -4.72 11.41
C VAL A 99 10.99 -5.76 10.35
N LYS A 100 10.02 -6.57 9.94
CA LYS A 100 10.19 -7.60 8.88
C LYS A 100 9.40 -7.31 7.62
N LEU A 101 8.40 -6.44 7.70
CA LEU A 101 7.57 -6.03 6.58
C LEU A 101 7.30 -4.53 6.65
N ILE A 102 7.63 -3.83 5.57
CA ILE A 102 7.21 -2.44 5.34
C ILE A 102 6.09 -2.45 4.30
N ILE A 103 4.98 -1.77 4.62
CA ILE A 103 3.92 -1.43 3.68
C ILE A 103 4.11 0.05 3.35
N SER A 104 4.66 0.36 2.17
CA SER A 104 4.80 1.75 1.73
C SER A 104 3.55 2.22 1.02
N LEU A 105 3.15 3.45 1.29
CA LEU A 105 1.93 4.08 0.83
C LEU A 105 2.27 5.41 0.17
N ASP A 106 1.75 5.65 -1.01
CA ASP A 106 1.96 6.87 -1.79
C ASP A 106 3.41 7.14 -2.16
N CYS A 107 4.26 6.12 -2.10
CA CYS A 107 5.67 6.20 -2.44
C CYS A 107 6.28 4.82 -2.68
N GLY A 108 7.41 4.80 -3.36
CA GLY A 108 8.25 3.61 -3.47
C GLY A 108 8.38 3.03 -4.86
N ILE A 109 7.53 3.39 -5.82
CA ILE A 109 7.54 2.81 -7.17
C ILE A 109 8.88 3.02 -7.92
N LYS A 110 9.64 4.05 -7.56
CA LYS A 110 10.96 4.38 -8.14
C LYS A 110 12.13 4.10 -7.19
N ALA A 111 11.89 3.52 -6.01
CA ALA A 111 12.89 3.38 -4.96
C ALA A 111 13.74 2.10 -5.10
N ILE A 112 14.22 1.75 -6.30
CA ILE A 112 14.90 0.48 -6.61
C ILE A 112 16.06 0.21 -5.64
N GLU A 113 17.02 1.12 -5.53
CA GLU A 113 18.21 0.95 -4.68
C GLU A 113 17.86 0.82 -3.19
N LYS A 114 16.85 1.57 -2.74
CA LYS A 114 16.40 1.55 -1.34
C LYS A 114 15.68 0.26 -0.99
N ILE A 115 14.91 -0.31 -1.93
CA ILE A 115 14.28 -1.62 -1.76
C ILE A 115 15.34 -2.73 -1.71
N GLU A 116 16.37 -2.67 -2.56
CA GLU A 116 17.50 -3.59 -2.49
C GLU A 116 18.27 -3.49 -1.16
N TYR A 117 18.45 -2.26 -0.66
CA TYR A 117 19.07 -2.03 0.64
C TYR A 117 18.27 -2.65 1.78
N ALA A 118 16.95 -2.46 1.80
CA ALA A 118 16.06 -3.07 2.78
C ALA A 118 16.08 -4.60 2.71
N LYS A 119 16.10 -5.16 1.50
CA LYS A 119 16.19 -6.60 1.27
C LYS A 119 17.48 -7.22 1.86
N LYS A 120 18.61 -6.51 1.74
CA LYS A 120 19.89 -6.92 2.37
C LYS A 120 19.81 -6.93 3.90
N LYS A 121 18.93 -6.13 4.49
CA LYS A 121 18.64 -6.10 5.93
C LYS A 121 17.54 -7.11 6.36
N GLY A 122 17.03 -7.91 5.43
CA GLY A 122 15.99 -8.91 5.70
C GLY A 122 14.60 -8.32 5.89
N ILE A 123 14.33 -7.14 5.31
CA ILE A 123 13.06 -6.44 5.36
C ILE A 123 12.37 -6.57 4.00
N ASP A 124 11.16 -7.12 3.99
CA ASP A 124 10.31 -7.21 2.82
C ASP A 124 9.49 -5.92 2.63
N PHE A 125 9.20 -5.57 1.37
CA PHE A 125 8.33 -4.45 1.03
C PHE A 125 7.07 -4.91 0.29
N ILE A 126 5.93 -4.27 0.61
CA ILE A 126 4.73 -4.17 -0.22
C ILE A 126 4.57 -2.69 -0.57
N ILE A 127 4.65 -2.37 -1.87
CA ILE A 127 4.54 -1.00 -2.37
C ILE A 127 3.10 -0.75 -2.82
N CYS A 128 2.45 0.25 -2.25
CA CYS A 128 1.13 0.76 -2.63
C CYS A 128 1.31 2.18 -3.16
N ASP A 129 1.46 2.32 -4.46
CA ASP A 129 1.79 3.60 -5.11
C ASP A 129 0.87 3.87 -6.30
N HIS A 130 0.84 5.11 -6.76
CA HIS A 130 0.06 5.56 -7.91
C HIS A 130 0.85 6.47 -8.87
N HIS A 131 2.11 6.71 -8.56
CA HIS A 131 2.99 7.48 -9.44
C HIS A 131 3.36 6.68 -10.68
N MET A 132 3.73 7.37 -11.76
CA MET A 132 4.16 6.70 -12.99
C MET A 132 5.44 5.88 -12.72
N PRO A 133 5.41 4.56 -12.95
CA PRO A 133 6.61 3.72 -12.80
C PRO A 133 7.64 4.06 -13.87
N ASP A 134 8.90 3.72 -13.58
CA ASP A 134 9.97 3.67 -14.58
C ASP A 134 9.92 2.32 -15.33
N ASP A 135 10.79 2.12 -16.32
CA ASP A 135 10.87 0.89 -17.12
C ASP A 135 11.13 -0.36 -16.25
N THR A 136 11.77 -0.17 -15.11
CA THR A 136 12.09 -1.25 -14.16
C THR A 136 11.39 -1.01 -12.83
N LEU A 137 10.70 -2.03 -12.34
CA LEU A 137 10.06 -1.99 -11.03
C LEU A 137 11.03 -2.39 -9.91
N PRO A 138 10.87 -1.87 -8.68
CA PRO A 138 11.60 -2.33 -7.51
C PRO A 138 11.37 -3.83 -7.25
N ASP A 139 12.41 -4.56 -6.80
CA ASP A 139 12.32 -5.97 -6.41
C ASP A 139 11.69 -6.14 -5.03
N ALA A 140 10.45 -5.65 -4.90
CA ALA A 140 9.61 -5.81 -3.73
C ALA A 140 8.78 -7.11 -3.82
N VAL A 141 8.25 -7.59 -2.68
CA VAL A 141 7.37 -8.78 -2.67
C VAL A 141 6.11 -8.54 -3.50
N ALA A 142 5.59 -7.32 -3.48
CA ALA A 142 4.45 -6.90 -4.27
C ALA A 142 4.53 -5.40 -4.58
N VAL A 143 4.13 -5.04 -5.78
CA VAL A 143 4.03 -3.64 -6.25
C VAL A 143 2.60 -3.41 -6.74
N LEU A 144 1.81 -2.69 -5.93
CA LEU A 144 0.40 -2.41 -6.20
C LEU A 144 0.27 -1.03 -6.87
N ASP A 145 0.40 -1.00 -8.18
CA ASP A 145 0.19 0.19 -8.98
C ASP A 145 -0.61 -0.15 -10.24
N ALA A 146 -1.65 0.67 -10.54
CA ALA A 146 -2.49 0.46 -11.71
C ALA A 146 -1.86 0.96 -13.01
N LYS A 147 -0.83 1.82 -12.92
CA LYS A 147 -0.11 2.38 -14.08
C LYS A 147 1.03 1.50 -14.58
N ARG A 148 1.24 0.35 -13.97
CA ARG A 148 2.19 -0.64 -14.47
C ARG A 148 1.78 -1.13 -15.85
N VAL A 149 2.75 -1.39 -16.72
CA VAL A 149 2.53 -1.86 -18.09
C VAL A 149 1.76 -3.19 -18.17
N ASP A 150 1.89 -4.04 -17.14
CA ASP A 150 1.20 -5.33 -17.02
C ASP A 150 -0.12 -5.26 -16.26
N SER A 151 -0.62 -4.03 -15.94
CA SER A 151 -1.86 -3.83 -15.23
C SER A 151 -3.07 -3.77 -16.19
N ASN A 152 -4.10 -4.55 -15.87
CA ASN A 152 -5.41 -4.46 -16.50
C ASN A 152 -6.48 -3.94 -15.53
N TYR A 153 -6.06 -3.21 -14.49
CA TYR A 153 -6.99 -2.66 -13.51
C TYR A 153 -7.85 -1.56 -14.15
N PRO A 154 -9.19 -1.59 -14.04
CA PRO A 154 -10.09 -0.74 -14.82
C PRO A 154 -9.99 0.76 -14.52
N TYR A 155 -9.33 1.17 -13.43
CA TYR A 155 -9.22 2.56 -13.02
C TYR A 155 -7.81 2.89 -12.49
N GLU A 156 -7.05 3.65 -13.26
CA GLU A 156 -5.64 3.98 -12.96
C GLU A 156 -5.43 5.24 -12.10
N HIS A 157 -6.51 6.01 -11.83
CA HIS A 157 -6.42 7.34 -11.21
C HIS A 157 -6.72 7.33 -9.70
N LEU A 158 -6.54 6.20 -9.02
CA LEU A 158 -6.61 6.19 -7.56
C LEU A 158 -5.43 6.98 -6.98
N SER A 159 -5.68 7.70 -5.88
CA SER A 159 -4.64 8.29 -5.05
C SER A 159 -3.84 7.20 -4.30
N GLY A 160 -2.72 7.55 -3.67
CA GLY A 160 -1.95 6.63 -2.82
C GLY A 160 -2.81 6.04 -1.70
N CYS A 161 -3.65 6.88 -1.06
CA CYS A 161 -4.64 6.42 -0.07
C CYS A 161 -5.65 5.44 -0.67
N GLY A 162 -6.14 5.70 -1.89
CA GLY A 162 -7.04 4.81 -2.61
C GLY A 162 -6.42 3.44 -2.92
N VAL A 163 -5.10 3.39 -3.20
CA VAL A 163 -4.37 2.12 -3.39
C VAL A 163 -4.26 1.36 -2.07
N GLY A 164 -3.90 2.04 -0.98
CA GLY A 164 -3.88 1.46 0.37
C GLY A 164 -5.24 0.91 0.80
N PHE A 165 -6.32 1.67 0.53
CA PHE A 165 -7.70 1.21 0.75
C PHE A 165 -8.00 -0.08 -0.02
N LYS A 166 -7.63 -0.17 -1.30
CA LYS A 166 -7.82 -1.39 -2.12
C LYS A 166 -7.04 -2.59 -1.58
N PHE A 167 -5.86 -2.37 -1.04
CA PHE A 167 -5.09 -3.43 -0.39
C PHE A 167 -5.81 -3.94 0.87
N MET A 168 -6.29 -3.04 1.74
CA MET A 168 -7.06 -3.44 2.92
C MET A 168 -8.38 -4.11 2.54
N GLN A 169 -9.04 -3.67 1.47
CA GLN A 169 -10.23 -4.33 0.92
C GLN A 169 -9.94 -5.78 0.51
N ALA A 170 -8.85 -6.02 -0.23
CA ALA A 170 -8.43 -7.36 -0.62
C ALA A 170 -8.11 -8.24 0.59
N PHE A 171 -7.39 -7.68 1.56
CA PHE A 171 -7.04 -8.38 2.79
C PHE A 171 -8.28 -8.77 3.60
N ALA A 172 -9.24 -7.85 3.79
CA ALA A 172 -10.51 -8.11 4.46
C ALA A 172 -11.30 -9.21 3.76
N LYS A 173 -11.44 -9.10 2.42
CA LYS A 173 -12.15 -10.10 1.59
C LYS A 173 -11.53 -11.49 1.71
N SER A 174 -10.20 -11.61 1.72
CA SER A 174 -9.47 -12.87 1.84
C SER A 174 -9.61 -13.52 3.21
N ASN A 175 -9.86 -12.76 4.25
CA ASN A 175 -9.93 -13.25 5.64
C ASN A 175 -11.35 -13.24 6.20
N ASN A 176 -12.36 -12.91 5.38
CA ASN A 176 -13.76 -12.76 5.79
C ASN A 176 -13.94 -11.76 6.95
N PHE A 177 -13.14 -10.68 6.95
CA PHE A 177 -13.29 -9.61 7.94
C PHE A 177 -14.40 -8.65 7.52
N PRO A 178 -15.14 -8.07 8.48
CA PRO A 178 -16.17 -7.10 8.17
C PRO A 178 -15.58 -5.86 7.50
N PHE A 179 -16.06 -5.57 6.30
CA PHE A 179 -15.59 -4.44 5.51
C PHE A 179 -16.14 -3.09 6.01
N ALA A 180 -17.25 -3.11 6.74
CA ALA A 180 -17.90 -1.92 7.30
C ALA A 180 -16.97 -1.06 8.19
N ASP A 181 -15.89 -1.62 8.71
CA ASP A 181 -14.93 -0.89 9.54
C ASP A 181 -13.95 -0.03 8.71
N LEU A 182 -13.86 -0.26 7.40
CA LEU A 182 -13.11 0.59 6.46
C LEU A 182 -13.94 1.77 5.92
N GLU A 183 -15.24 1.75 6.11
CA GLU A 183 -16.18 2.74 5.56
C GLU A 183 -16.55 3.82 6.60
N LYS A 184 -16.07 3.70 7.82
CA LYS A 184 -16.23 4.67 8.93
C LYS A 184 -14.96 5.52 9.11
#